data_0413d9e0d7d75f469c420fd0a311376b
#
_entry.id   0413d9e0d7d75f469c420fd0a311376b
#
_cell.length_a   1.000
_cell.length_b   1.000
_cell.length_c   1.000
_cell.angle_alpha   90.00
_cell.angle_beta   90.00
_cell.angle_gamma   90.00
#
_symmetry.space_group_name_H-M   'P 1'
#
loop_
_entity.id
_entity.type
_entity.pdbx_description
1 polymer ?
#
loop_
_entity_poly.entity_id
_entity_poly.type
_entity_poly.pdbx_seq_one_letter_code
_entity_poly.pdbx_strand_id
1 'polypeptide(L)'
;MMRVFTYLLFLLPTVLSAQKWVGSDTHAEIDSRTATKLEINAQLPNDTTVIKSFLFQKLTNLQGTDLVVEHVKRGPKTIHYQFTQTINNRKVFRGTVKVNLTHSGRILSVFDNTFPLERPVDAIFPDHTAYHSGLMVHYNTPSNGKLDHYNLQEIYFPANGKLIPAIRLEVVEASDRYYELVLNKDVRVIYQNDLLSYAALAPEDTTVTVWVFNPDPLTSASQTYSAPYVDNGDNDVVELNAERIPVQITATYDAGTFSLANQYVIIQELSNPVIQPVSSNIPEFNYTRSESGFEDVNAFYHITNFQEHIRSLGFTDIVDYQIAVDPHALNGADNSNFNAGFSPPRLQFGEGGVDDAEDADVIIHEFGHAIMHSAAPGTNNGTERRALDEAVGDYFASSYSRHISDYRWEDVFTWDGHNQYWNGRSSVSSDHYPEDLNNNLYTDADIWAATLMQIWGDIGREATDAIMIQAAYGFANNMTMRQAAELFVQADTILYDGIHGTPILDRMCARGLLECEVGIGERSQSHAFEVYNSAGFSSGTGELRIVAKDAITVNLYNAVGQLLHSKSSGSGTLQLSSRNLHTGMYLLEVTTKDSRSTVKLLKH
;
A
#
# COMPACT_ATOMS: atom_id res chain seq x y z
N MET A 1 -73.21 -11.60 20.99
CA MET A 1 -72.53 -10.85 19.97
C MET A 1 -71.04 -10.79 20.36
N MET A 2 -70.27 -11.71 19.84
CA MET A 2 -68.85 -11.84 20.14
C MET A 2 -68.06 -11.07 19.04
N ARG A 3 -67.33 -10.03 19.43
CA ARG A 3 -66.42 -9.34 18.51
C ARG A 3 -65.07 -10.07 18.52
N VAL A 4 -64.73 -10.66 17.41
CA VAL A 4 -63.41 -11.23 17.14
C VAL A 4 -62.47 -10.06 16.82
N PHE A 5 -61.45 -9.85 17.65
CA PHE A 5 -60.34 -8.96 17.35
C PHE A 5 -59.27 -9.79 16.62
N THR A 6 -59.14 -9.54 15.33
CA THR A 6 -58.02 -10.07 14.53
C THR A 6 -56.78 -9.25 14.83
N TYR A 7 -55.82 -9.82 15.57
CA TYR A 7 -54.50 -9.26 15.71
C TYR A 7 -53.72 -9.49 14.42
N LEU A 8 -53.55 -8.40 13.66
CA LEU A 8 -52.57 -8.37 12.55
C LEU A 8 -51.19 -8.28 13.17
N LEU A 9 -50.46 -9.40 13.19
CA LEU A 9 -49.06 -9.43 13.62
C LEU A 9 -48.24 -8.82 12.50
N PHE A 10 -47.95 -7.52 12.59
CA PHE A 10 -46.86 -6.91 11.81
C PHE A 10 -45.54 -7.49 12.31
N LEU A 11 -44.96 -8.39 11.52
CA LEU A 11 -43.55 -8.71 11.62
C LEU A 11 -42.75 -7.45 11.24
N LEU A 12 -42.49 -6.61 12.23
CA LEU A 12 -41.48 -5.58 12.12
C LEU A 12 -40.14 -6.28 11.84
N PRO A 13 -39.42 -5.91 10.77
CA PRO A 13 -38.03 -6.36 10.64
C PRO A 13 -37.31 -5.92 11.90
N THR A 14 -36.59 -6.85 12.52
CA THR A 14 -35.79 -6.58 13.70
C THR A 14 -34.81 -5.46 13.35
N VAL A 15 -35.02 -4.29 13.93
CA VAL A 15 -34.12 -3.13 13.81
C VAL A 15 -32.76 -3.58 14.29
N LEU A 16 -31.79 -3.65 13.38
CA LEU A 16 -30.39 -3.83 13.71
C LEU A 16 -29.99 -2.64 14.58
N SER A 17 -29.63 -2.86 15.84
CA SER A 17 -29.16 -1.80 16.72
C SER A 17 -27.79 -1.31 16.23
N ALA A 18 -27.51 -0.01 16.33
CA ALA A 18 -26.24 0.60 15.93
C ALA A 18 -25.01 -0.14 16.54
N GLN A 19 -25.12 -0.66 17.76
CA GLN A 19 -24.10 -1.49 18.40
C GLN A 19 -23.71 -2.78 17.66
N LYS A 20 -24.49 -3.24 16.66
CA LYS A 20 -24.11 -4.38 15.80
C LYS A 20 -23.34 -3.97 14.56
N TRP A 21 -23.25 -2.69 14.28
CA TRP A 21 -22.55 -2.13 13.12
C TRP A 21 -21.14 -1.66 13.49
N VAL A 22 -20.89 -1.44 14.78
CA VAL A 22 -19.61 -1.00 15.31
C VAL A 22 -18.95 -2.17 16.05
N GLY A 23 -17.87 -2.66 15.54
CA GLY A 23 -16.95 -3.54 16.26
C GLY A 23 -17.16 -5.03 16.07
N SER A 24 -16.26 -5.56 15.47
CA SER A 24 -15.73 -6.86 15.13
C SER A 24 -15.78 -7.12 13.63
N ASP A 25 -14.61 -7.30 13.05
CA ASP A 25 -14.42 -7.80 11.69
C ASP A 25 -15.16 -9.15 11.53
N THR A 26 -16.43 -9.11 11.12
CA THR A 26 -17.13 -10.32 10.71
C THR A 26 -16.75 -10.67 9.26
N HIS A 27 -15.48 -10.98 9.03
CA HIS A 27 -15.00 -11.58 7.78
C HIS A 27 -15.42 -13.05 7.64
N ALA A 28 -16.28 -13.53 8.51
CA ALA A 28 -16.58 -14.95 8.71
C ALA A 28 -17.27 -15.65 7.52
N GLU A 29 -17.76 -14.91 6.52
CA GLU A 29 -18.51 -15.50 5.41
C GLU A 29 -17.88 -15.30 4.03
N ILE A 30 -16.86 -14.47 3.89
CA ILE A 30 -16.16 -14.30 2.61
C ILE A 30 -15.15 -15.44 2.39
N ASP A 31 -15.14 -16.01 1.18
CA ASP A 31 -14.09 -16.94 0.79
C ASP A 31 -12.76 -16.17 0.69
N SER A 32 -11.89 -16.35 1.68
CA SER A 32 -10.54 -15.81 1.65
C SER A 32 -9.75 -16.51 0.54
N ARG A 33 -9.11 -15.72 -0.31
CA ARG A 33 -8.28 -16.24 -1.40
C ARG A 33 -7.02 -15.41 -1.51
N THR A 34 -5.89 -16.09 -1.56
CA THR A 34 -4.62 -15.47 -1.96
C THR A 34 -4.61 -15.24 -3.46
N ALA A 35 -4.13 -14.07 -3.89
CA ALA A 35 -3.98 -13.77 -5.31
C ALA A 35 -3.05 -14.78 -6.00
N THR A 36 -3.51 -15.35 -7.10
CA THR A 36 -2.66 -16.22 -7.92
C THR A 36 -1.84 -15.37 -8.88
N LYS A 37 -0.53 -15.30 -8.67
CA LYS A 37 0.39 -14.69 -9.63
C LYS A 37 0.64 -15.65 -10.79
N LEU A 38 0.47 -15.17 -12.01
CA LEU A 38 0.72 -15.94 -13.23
C LEU A 38 2.01 -15.46 -13.88
N GLU A 39 2.93 -16.39 -14.10
CA GLU A 39 4.13 -16.15 -14.89
C GLU A 39 3.79 -16.23 -16.38
N ILE A 40 3.76 -15.10 -17.05
CA ILE A 40 3.38 -14.98 -18.45
C ILE A 40 4.44 -14.20 -19.22
N ASN A 41 5.11 -14.87 -20.13
CA ASN A 41 6.03 -14.21 -21.06
C ASN A 41 5.30 -13.92 -22.37
N ALA A 42 4.66 -12.75 -22.45
CA ALA A 42 3.94 -12.30 -23.64
C ALA A 42 4.02 -10.79 -23.80
N GLN A 43 3.76 -10.33 -25.01
CA GLN A 43 3.63 -8.92 -25.33
C GLN A 43 2.23 -8.66 -25.89
N LEU A 44 1.53 -7.68 -25.33
CA LEU A 44 0.19 -7.29 -25.75
C LEU A 44 0.20 -5.80 -26.12
N PRO A 45 -0.60 -5.36 -27.10
CA PRO A 45 -0.86 -3.93 -27.27
C PRO A 45 -1.55 -3.38 -26.02
N ASN A 46 -1.33 -2.10 -25.74
CA ASN A 46 -2.00 -1.39 -24.64
C ASN A 46 -3.47 -1.08 -25.02
N ASP A 47 -4.24 -2.14 -25.24
CA ASP A 47 -5.65 -2.12 -25.63
C ASP A 47 -6.44 -3.06 -24.73
N THR A 48 -7.42 -2.51 -24.03
CA THR A 48 -8.22 -3.24 -23.04
C THR A 48 -8.97 -4.44 -23.63
N THR A 49 -9.42 -4.35 -24.89
CA THR A 49 -10.13 -5.45 -25.57
C THR A 49 -9.20 -6.63 -25.82
N VAL A 50 -7.97 -6.34 -26.27
CA VAL A 50 -6.95 -7.37 -26.50
C VAL A 50 -6.51 -8.00 -25.19
N ILE A 51 -6.30 -7.18 -24.16
CA ILE A 51 -5.93 -7.67 -22.82
C ILE A 51 -7.05 -8.55 -22.26
N LYS A 52 -8.31 -8.14 -22.32
CA LYS A 52 -9.47 -8.97 -21.92
C LYS A 52 -9.49 -10.30 -22.65
N SER A 53 -9.38 -10.29 -23.98
CA SER A 53 -9.39 -11.51 -24.79
C SER A 53 -8.26 -12.47 -24.40
N PHE A 54 -7.09 -11.92 -24.10
CA PHE A 54 -5.96 -12.71 -23.62
C PHE A 54 -6.25 -13.32 -22.23
N LEU A 55 -6.82 -12.56 -21.30
CA LEU A 55 -7.17 -13.05 -19.97
C LEU A 55 -8.19 -14.21 -20.04
N PHE A 56 -9.22 -14.08 -20.88
CA PHE A 56 -10.19 -15.17 -21.09
C PHE A 56 -9.59 -16.46 -21.65
N GLN A 57 -8.47 -16.38 -22.38
CA GLN A 57 -7.76 -17.55 -22.84
C GLN A 57 -6.89 -18.21 -21.76
N LYS A 58 -6.46 -17.44 -20.76
CA LYS A 58 -5.51 -17.86 -19.72
C LYS A 58 -6.16 -18.25 -18.41
N LEU A 59 -7.29 -17.61 -18.05
CA LEU A 59 -7.96 -17.76 -16.76
C LEU A 59 -9.22 -18.61 -16.92
N THR A 60 -9.19 -19.83 -16.41
CA THR A 60 -10.34 -20.76 -16.49
C THR A 60 -11.53 -20.28 -15.64
N ASN A 61 -11.28 -19.53 -14.56
CA ASN A 61 -12.32 -18.97 -13.70
C ASN A 61 -13.21 -17.93 -14.42
N LEU A 62 -12.76 -17.40 -15.55
CA LEU A 62 -13.53 -16.40 -16.30
C LEU A 62 -14.57 -16.99 -17.26
N GLN A 63 -14.65 -18.32 -17.40
CA GLN A 63 -15.64 -18.93 -18.28
C GLN A 63 -17.06 -18.60 -17.87
N GLY A 64 -17.85 -18.04 -18.79
CA GLY A 64 -19.23 -17.62 -18.52
C GLY A 64 -19.37 -16.29 -17.76
N THR A 65 -18.29 -15.56 -17.59
CA THR A 65 -18.25 -14.21 -16.98
C THR A 65 -17.75 -13.16 -17.97
N ASP A 66 -17.74 -11.88 -17.59
CA ASP A 66 -17.07 -10.80 -18.30
C ASP A 66 -16.11 -10.05 -17.38
N LEU A 67 -15.31 -9.15 -17.94
CA LEU A 67 -14.40 -8.26 -17.22
C LEU A 67 -14.73 -6.81 -17.59
N VAL A 68 -14.84 -5.96 -16.58
CA VAL A 68 -14.97 -4.50 -16.76
C VAL A 68 -13.67 -3.85 -16.28
N VAL A 69 -13.15 -2.89 -17.03
CA VAL A 69 -12.00 -2.07 -16.58
C VAL A 69 -12.46 -1.20 -15.43
N GLU A 70 -11.82 -1.33 -14.28
CA GLU A 70 -12.10 -0.52 -13.10
C GLU A 70 -11.14 0.67 -13.04
N HIS A 71 -9.84 0.39 -13.16
CA HIS A 71 -8.78 1.40 -13.09
C HIS A 71 -7.70 1.15 -14.12
N VAL A 72 -7.09 2.25 -14.59
CA VAL A 72 -5.86 2.23 -15.39
C VAL A 72 -4.92 3.27 -14.80
N LYS A 73 -3.78 2.83 -14.25
CA LYS A 73 -2.74 3.71 -13.70
C LYS A 73 -1.48 3.65 -14.55
N ARG A 74 -0.74 4.77 -14.61
CA ARG A 74 0.44 4.93 -15.48
C ARG A 74 1.63 5.36 -14.66
N GLY A 75 2.55 4.43 -14.43
CA GLY A 75 3.85 4.76 -13.88
C GLY A 75 4.84 5.28 -14.94
N PRO A 76 6.02 5.73 -14.55
CA PRO A 76 7.02 6.29 -15.47
C PRO A 76 7.40 5.37 -16.64
N LYS A 77 7.37 4.07 -16.47
CA LYS A 77 7.71 3.06 -17.50
C LYS A 77 6.64 1.97 -17.68
N THR A 78 5.50 2.06 -16.99
CA THR A 78 4.51 0.98 -16.87
C THR A 78 3.08 1.46 -17.06
N ILE A 79 2.18 0.51 -17.38
CA ILE A 79 0.73 0.71 -17.35
C ILE A 79 0.13 -0.46 -16.57
N HIS A 80 -0.79 -0.15 -15.67
CA HIS A 80 -1.43 -1.09 -14.75
C HIS A 80 -2.93 -1.08 -14.98
N TYR A 81 -3.48 -2.21 -15.39
CA TYR A 81 -4.90 -2.39 -15.61
C TYR A 81 -5.49 -3.20 -14.46
N GLN A 82 -6.55 -2.71 -13.87
CA GLN A 82 -7.38 -3.46 -12.94
C GLN A 82 -8.74 -3.73 -13.58
N PHE A 83 -9.08 -5.00 -13.68
CA PHE A 83 -10.36 -5.47 -14.17
C PHE A 83 -11.16 -6.06 -13.03
N THR A 84 -12.47 -5.84 -13.05
CA THR A 84 -13.42 -6.50 -12.15
C THR A 84 -14.23 -7.53 -12.92
N GLN A 85 -14.30 -8.73 -12.36
CA GLN A 85 -15.13 -9.82 -12.89
C GLN A 85 -16.61 -9.46 -12.78
N THR A 86 -17.38 -9.68 -13.83
CA THR A 86 -18.82 -9.43 -13.86
C THR A 86 -19.59 -10.63 -14.40
N ILE A 87 -20.82 -10.77 -13.96
CA ILE A 87 -21.79 -11.76 -14.43
C ILE A 87 -23.10 -11.03 -14.69
N ASN A 88 -23.61 -11.09 -15.93
CA ASN A 88 -24.82 -10.37 -16.32
C ASN A 88 -24.77 -8.88 -15.92
N ASN A 89 -23.64 -8.21 -16.19
CA ASN A 89 -23.34 -6.81 -15.85
C ASN A 89 -23.29 -6.48 -14.34
N ARG A 90 -23.29 -7.47 -13.44
CA ARG A 90 -23.12 -7.28 -12.00
C ARG A 90 -21.72 -7.69 -11.58
N LYS A 91 -21.08 -6.86 -10.75
CA LYS A 91 -19.73 -7.13 -10.26
C LYS A 91 -19.70 -8.37 -9.37
N VAL A 92 -18.64 -9.15 -9.48
CA VAL A 92 -18.29 -10.15 -8.46
C VAL A 92 -17.46 -9.42 -7.41
N PHE A 93 -17.91 -9.46 -6.16
CA PHE A 93 -17.26 -8.79 -5.05
C PHE A 93 -15.80 -9.25 -4.92
N ARG A 94 -14.87 -8.29 -5.05
CA ARG A 94 -13.41 -8.53 -5.04
C ARG A 94 -12.89 -9.55 -6.08
N GLY A 95 -13.72 -9.93 -7.03
CA GLY A 95 -13.30 -10.72 -8.18
C GLY A 95 -12.53 -9.83 -9.15
N THR A 96 -11.20 -9.73 -8.99
CA THR A 96 -10.37 -8.81 -9.77
C THR A 96 -9.26 -9.52 -10.51
N VAL A 97 -8.84 -8.93 -11.63
CA VAL A 97 -7.59 -9.29 -12.32
C VAL A 97 -6.76 -8.02 -12.47
N LYS A 98 -5.52 -8.06 -12.01
CA LYS A 98 -4.57 -6.96 -12.23
C LYS A 98 -3.53 -7.38 -13.26
N VAL A 99 -3.34 -6.55 -14.29
CA VAL A 99 -2.37 -6.79 -15.37
C VAL A 99 -1.38 -5.63 -15.40
N ASN A 100 -0.13 -5.92 -15.19
CA ASN A 100 0.94 -4.94 -15.19
C ASN A 100 1.76 -5.10 -16.47
N LEU A 101 1.90 -4.02 -17.24
CA LEU A 101 2.58 -3.98 -18.53
C LEU A 101 3.65 -2.89 -18.55
N THR A 102 4.71 -3.08 -19.34
CA THR A 102 5.54 -1.95 -19.78
C THR A 102 4.78 -1.09 -20.79
N HIS A 103 5.24 0.15 -21.04
CA HIS A 103 4.68 0.99 -22.12
C HIS A 103 4.76 0.32 -23.50
N SER A 104 5.74 -0.58 -23.72
CA SER A 104 5.84 -1.38 -24.95
C SER A 104 4.89 -2.59 -24.99
N GLY A 105 4.12 -2.84 -23.93
CA GLY A 105 3.13 -3.91 -23.83
C GLY A 105 3.68 -5.26 -23.35
N ARG A 106 4.94 -5.37 -22.90
CA ARG A 106 5.44 -6.60 -22.26
C ARG A 106 4.72 -6.83 -20.95
N ILE A 107 4.17 -8.01 -20.73
CA ILE A 107 3.55 -8.39 -19.46
C ILE A 107 4.64 -8.53 -18.41
N LEU A 108 4.45 -7.86 -17.27
CA LEU A 108 5.31 -7.91 -16.11
C LEU A 108 4.78 -8.88 -15.06
N SER A 109 3.47 -8.81 -14.82
CA SER A 109 2.75 -9.73 -13.93
C SER A 109 1.26 -9.70 -14.21
N VAL A 110 0.58 -10.80 -13.87
CA VAL A 110 -0.88 -10.90 -13.81
C VAL A 110 -1.24 -11.50 -12.46
N PHE A 111 -2.10 -10.82 -11.70
CA PHE A 111 -2.66 -11.33 -10.46
C PHE A 111 -4.14 -11.66 -10.66
N ASP A 112 -4.52 -12.89 -10.36
CA ASP A 112 -5.88 -13.40 -10.48
C ASP A 112 -6.51 -13.63 -9.11
N ASN A 113 -7.55 -12.85 -8.81
CA ASN A 113 -8.46 -13.02 -7.68
C ASN A 113 -9.89 -13.37 -8.14
N THR A 114 -10.07 -13.87 -9.37
CA THR A 114 -11.40 -14.19 -9.87
C THR A 114 -11.93 -15.51 -9.30
N PHE A 115 -13.23 -15.62 -9.26
CA PHE A 115 -13.94 -16.79 -8.72
C PHE A 115 -14.54 -17.63 -9.86
N PRO A 116 -14.46 -18.97 -9.78
CA PRO A 116 -15.08 -19.84 -10.78
C PRO A 116 -16.60 -19.72 -10.72
N LEU A 117 -17.22 -19.76 -11.89
CA LEU A 117 -18.67 -19.79 -12.02
C LEU A 117 -19.15 -21.24 -11.87
N GLU A 118 -19.48 -21.66 -10.65
CA GLU A 118 -20.37 -22.80 -10.48
C GLU A 118 -21.79 -22.33 -10.86
N ARG A 119 -22.28 -22.76 -12.02
CA ARG A 119 -23.49 -22.32 -12.73
C ARG A 119 -24.44 -21.45 -11.93
N PRO A 120 -24.71 -20.19 -12.33
CA PRO A 120 -25.72 -19.42 -11.69
C PRO A 120 -27.06 -20.08 -11.95
N VAL A 121 -27.72 -20.45 -10.91
CA VAL A 121 -29.17 -20.51 -10.89
C VAL A 121 -29.67 -19.11 -11.21
N ASP A 122 -30.82 -18.93 -11.83
CA ASP A 122 -31.50 -17.65 -12.00
C ASP A 122 -31.46 -16.89 -10.67
N ALA A 123 -30.55 -15.95 -10.56
CA ALA A 123 -30.23 -15.32 -9.29
C ALA A 123 -31.28 -14.26 -9.01
N ILE A 124 -32.07 -14.48 -7.99
CA ILE A 124 -33.00 -13.46 -7.48
C ILE A 124 -32.20 -12.54 -6.57
N PHE A 125 -32.00 -11.30 -7.02
CA PHE A 125 -31.43 -10.26 -6.20
C PHE A 125 -32.44 -9.70 -5.22
N PRO A 126 -32.00 -9.21 -4.06
CA PRO A 126 -32.88 -8.59 -3.08
C PRO A 126 -33.57 -7.34 -3.64
N ASP A 127 -34.81 -7.06 -3.17
CA ASP A 127 -35.55 -5.86 -3.60
C ASP A 127 -34.93 -4.58 -3.02
N HIS A 128 -34.46 -3.69 -3.88
CA HIS A 128 -33.87 -2.39 -3.52
C HIS A 128 -34.77 -1.53 -2.64
N THR A 129 -36.10 -1.58 -2.84
CA THR A 129 -37.06 -0.78 -2.10
C THR A 129 -37.09 -1.13 -0.61
N ALA A 130 -36.95 -2.41 -0.29
CA ALA A 130 -36.92 -2.89 1.10
C ALA A 130 -35.68 -2.39 1.84
N TYR A 131 -34.49 -2.37 1.17
CA TYR A 131 -33.24 -1.87 1.76
C TYR A 131 -33.27 -0.37 1.95
N HIS A 132 -33.72 0.39 0.96
CA HIS A 132 -33.85 1.85 1.07
C HIS A 132 -34.75 2.22 2.25
N SER A 133 -35.93 1.58 2.36
CA SER A 133 -36.86 1.84 3.47
C SER A 133 -36.25 1.49 4.83
N GLY A 134 -35.52 0.38 4.92
CA GLY A 134 -34.85 -0.06 6.14
C GLY A 134 -33.75 0.91 6.60
N LEU A 135 -32.92 1.40 5.66
CA LEU A 135 -31.89 2.42 5.92
C LEU A 135 -32.52 3.73 6.42
N MET A 136 -33.54 4.23 5.73
CA MET A 136 -34.21 5.47 6.12
C MET A 136 -34.87 5.35 7.50
N VAL A 137 -35.44 4.20 7.86
CA VAL A 137 -35.95 3.97 9.20
C VAL A 137 -34.83 3.93 10.23
N HIS A 138 -33.72 3.28 9.92
CA HIS A 138 -32.57 3.18 10.82
C HIS A 138 -31.97 4.58 11.14
N TYR A 139 -31.66 5.36 10.12
CA TYR A 139 -30.99 6.67 10.28
C TYR A 139 -31.94 7.82 10.69
N ASN A 140 -33.25 7.65 10.57
CA ASN A 140 -34.20 8.61 11.11
C ASN A 140 -34.50 8.42 12.61
N THR A 141 -33.82 7.48 13.29
CA THR A 141 -33.91 7.33 14.74
C THR A 141 -32.85 8.19 15.44
N PRO A 142 -33.19 8.95 16.51
CA PRO A 142 -32.27 9.88 17.16
C PRO A 142 -30.97 9.26 17.74
N SER A 143 -30.93 7.94 17.85
CA SER A 143 -29.80 7.20 18.43
C SER A 143 -28.77 6.69 17.41
N ASN A 144 -28.98 6.85 16.10
CA ASN A 144 -28.25 6.15 15.07
C ASN A 144 -27.49 7.06 14.08
N GLY A 145 -27.15 8.27 14.50
CA GLY A 145 -26.42 9.21 13.64
C GLY A 145 -27.26 9.75 12.48
N LYS A 146 -26.66 10.53 11.60
CA LYS A 146 -27.28 11.10 10.41
C LYS A 146 -26.68 10.43 9.18
N LEU A 147 -27.53 9.89 8.31
CA LEU A 147 -27.11 9.38 7.00
C LEU A 147 -26.83 10.57 6.06
N ASP A 148 -25.59 10.76 5.68
CA ASP A 148 -25.20 11.82 4.74
C ASP A 148 -25.30 11.36 3.30
N HIS A 149 -24.82 10.14 3.02
CA HIS A 149 -24.87 9.56 1.68
C HIS A 149 -24.89 8.04 1.73
N TYR A 150 -25.48 7.41 0.71
CA TYR A 150 -25.31 5.97 0.49
C TYR A 150 -25.36 5.61 -1.01
N ASN A 151 -24.63 4.55 -1.37
CA ASN A 151 -24.64 3.96 -2.70
C ASN A 151 -24.99 2.46 -2.60
N LEU A 152 -25.87 1.98 -3.44
CA LEU A 152 -26.38 0.61 -3.42
C LEU A 152 -26.13 -0.07 -4.76
N GLN A 153 -25.47 -1.25 -4.73
CA GLN A 153 -25.12 -1.99 -5.92
C GLN A 153 -25.44 -3.49 -5.77
N GLU A 154 -26.11 -4.06 -6.76
CA GLU A 154 -26.26 -5.51 -6.89
C GLU A 154 -24.90 -6.13 -7.27
N ILE A 155 -24.50 -7.15 -6.50
CA ILE A 155 -23.23 -7.86 -6.69
C ILE A 155 -23.43 -9.36 -6.54
N TYR A 156 -22.47 -10.13 -7.03
CA TYR A 156 -22.28 -11.51 -6.62
C TYR A 156 -21.21 -11.57 -5.53
N PHE A 157 -21.56 -12.14 -4.37
CA PHE A 157 -20.66 -12.26 -3.23
C PHE A 157 -20.12 -13.69 -3.11
N PRO A 158 -18.79 -13.89 -3.05
CA PRO A 158 -18.20 -15.22 -2.90
C PRO A 158 -18.30 -15.72 -1.46
N ALA A 159 -19.03 -16.79 -1.25
CA ALA A 159 -19.20 -17.42 0.05
C ALA A 159 -19.36 -18.94 -0.08
N ASN A 160 -18.63 -19.71 0.73
CA ASN A 160 -18.69 -21.18 0.76
C ASN A 160 -18.50 -21.84 -0.63
N GLY A 161 -17.52 -21.34 -1.41
CA GLY A 161 -17.22 -21.83 -2.77
C GLY A 161 -18.27 -21.47 -3.83
N LYS A 162 -19.23 -20.58 -3.53
CA LYS A 162 -20.30 -20.16 -4.44
C LYS A 162 -20.39 -18.66 -4.57
N LEU A 163 -20.91 -18.19 -5.69
CA LEU A 163 -21.26 -16.80 -5.91
C LEU A 163 -22.76 -16.60 -5.59
N ILE A 164 -23.07 -15.92 -4.51
CA ILE A 164 -24.43 -15.64 -4.07
C ILE A 164 -24.86 -14.21 -4.44
N PRO A 165 -26.13 -14.00 -4.87
CA PRO A 165 -26.66 -12.66 -5.07
C PRO A 165 -26.70 -11.89 -3.76
N ALA A 166 -26.17 -10.67 -3.77
CA ALA A 166 -26.10 -9.80 -2.61
C ALA A 166 -26.22 -8.33 -3.01
N ILE A 167 -26.36 -7.47 -2.03
CA ILE A 167 -26.31 -6.02 -2.17
C ILE A 167 -25.06 -5.51 -1.47
N ARG A 168 -24.20 -4.83 -2.21
CA ARG A 168 -23.14 -3.98 -1.68
C ARG A 168 -23.74 -2.63 -1.36
N LEU A 169 -23.49 -2.14 -0.18
CA LEU A 169 -23.95 -0.86 0.31
C LEU A 169 -22.76 -0.07 0.82
N GLU A 170 -22.55 1.09 0.28
CA GLU A 170 -21.63 2.09 0.81
C GLU A 170 -22.46 3.10 1.62
N VAL A 171 -22.09 3.34 2.87
CA VAL A 171 -22.82 4.19 3.80
C VAL A 171 -21.87 5.19 4.44
N VAL A 172 -22.20 6.47 4.31
CA VAL A 172 -21.51 7.56 5.00
C VAL A 172 -22.38 8.01 6.18
N GLU A 173 -21.86 7.89 7.37
CA GLU A 173 -22.48 8.38 8.62
C GLU A 173 -21.73 9.60 9.12
N ALA A 174 -22.40 10.77 9.14
CA ALA A 174 -21.96 11.99 9.84
C ALA A 174 -20.43 12.16 9.91
N SER A 175 -19.81 12.57 8.82
CA SER A 175 -18.42 13.04 8.68
C SER A 175 -17.27 12.09 9.12
N ASP A 176 -17.48 11.17 10.04
CA ASP A 176 -16.42 10.37 10.67
C ASP A 176 -16.52 8.86 10.44
N ARG A 177 -17.47 8.39 9.64
CA ARG A 177 -17.67 6.95 9.39
C ARG A 177 -18.15 6.65 7.99
N TYR A 178 -17.44 5.78 7.32
CA TYR A 178 -17.82 5.25 6.03
C TYR A 178 -17.66 3.74 5.97
N TYR A 179 -18.73 3.05 5.66
CA TYR A 179 -18.75 1.60 5.66
C TYR A 179 -19.09 1.03 4.29
N GLU A 180 -18.37 -0.01 3.90
CA GLU A 180 -18.79 -0.96 2.89
C GLU A 180 -19.46 -2.13 3.58
N LEU A 181 -20.72 -2.33 3.29
CA LEU A 181 -21.51 -3.45 3.81
C LEU A 181 -21.93 -4.34 2.66
N VAL A 182 -21.95 -5.65 2.88
CA VAL A 182 -22.62 -6.58 1.98
C VAL A 182 -23.75 -7.27 2.72
N LEU A 183 -24.94 -7.21 2.14
CA LEU A 183 -26.15 -7.79 2.70
C LEU A 183 -26.66 -8.91 1.81
N ASN A 184 -27.04 -10.03 2.42
CA ASN A 184 -27.68 -11.15 1.72
C ASN A 184 -29.18 -10.89 1.49
N LYS A 185 -29.86 -11.82 0.82
CA LYS A 185 -31.29 -11.75 0.52
C LYS A 185 -32.21 -11.60 1.77
N ASP A 186 -31.71 -11.94 2.96
CA ASP A 186 -32.44 -11.86 4.23
C ASP A 186 -32.12 -10.58 5.01
N VAL A 187 -31.50 -9.58 4.33
CA VAL A 187 -31.08 -8.28 4.90
C VAL A 187 -30.08 -8.43 6.07
N ARG A 188 -29.31 -9.49 6.07
CA ARG A 188 -28.25 -9.69 7.06
C ARG A 188 -26.92 -9.19 6.50
N VAL A 189 -26.18 -8.44 7.29
CA VAL A 189 -24.79 -8.08 6.99
C VAL A 189 -23.95 -9.35 7.02
N ILE A 190 -23.36 -9.69 5.89
CA ILE A 190 -22.46 -10.83 5.71
C ILE A 190 -21.00 -10.39 5.52
N TYR A 191 -20.79 -9.12 5.31
CA TYR A 191 -19.47 -8.50 5.21
C TYR A 191 -19.58 -7.02 5.60
N GLN A 192 -18.55 -6.51 6.30
CA GLN A 192 -18.41 -5.10 6.66
C GLN A 192 -16.95 -4.69 6.53
N ASN A 193 -16.70 -3.50 6.00
CA ASN A 193 -15.38 -2.87 5.92
C ASN A 193 -15.52 -1.37 6.09
N ASP A 194 -14.54 -0.70 6.65
CA ASP A 194 -14.50 0.74 6.82
C ASP A 194 -13.70 1.39 5.68
N LEU A 195 -14.17 2.52 5.15
CA LEU A 195 -13.66 3.11 3.90
C LEU A 195 -13.73 4.64 3.90
N LEU A 196 -12.86 5.39 4.38
CA LEU A 196 -12.96 6.86 4.50
C LEU A 196 -12.08 7.71 3.54
N SER A 197 -12.51 8.82 2.87
CA SER A 197 -11.69 9.79 2.08
C SER A 197 -12.30 11.00 1.32
N TYR A 198 -11.62 12.18 1.02
CA TYR A 198 -12.03 13.34 0.15
C TYR A 198 -11.02 14.30 -0.47
N ALA A 199 -11.45 15.24 -1.35
CA ALA A 199 -10.81 16.48 -1.83
C ALA A 199 -11.68 17.53 -2.54
N ALA A 200 -11.22 18.75 -2.85
CA ALA A 200 -11.85 19.78 -3.72
C ALA A 200 -10.95 20.98 -4.15
N LEU A 201 -11.37 21.96 -4.94
CA LEU A 201 -10.75 22.79 -6.01
C LEU A 201 -10.19 24.19 -5.61
N ALA A 202 -9.21 24.76 -6.35
CA ALA A 202 -8.29 25.87 -6.01
C ALA A 202 -8.43 27.22 -6.73
N PRO A 203 -8.00 28.35 -6.13
CA PRO A 203 -7.63 29.68 -6.65
C PRO A 203 -6.11 29.91 -6.87
N GLU A 204 -5.58 31.17 -6.96
CA GLU A 204 -4.20 31.47 -7.37
C GLU A 204 -3.11 31.10 -6.36
N ASP A 205 -2.05 30.45 -6.85
CA ASP A 205 -0.92 30.00 -6.04
C ASP A 205 0.13 31.10 -5.84
N THR A 206 0.56 31.32 -4.59
CA THR A 206 1.59 32.29 -4.23
C THR A 206 2.50 31.74 -3.13
N THR A 207 3.69 32.31 -2.98
CA THR A 207 4.63 31.90 -1.94
C THR A 207 4.31 32.59 -0.62
N VAL A 208 4.23 31.81 0.46
CA VAL A 208 4.08 32.28 1.82
C VAL A 208 5.20 31.73 2.71
N THR A 209 5.43 32.37 3.85
CA THR A 209 6.29 31.84 4.92
C THR A 209 5.43 31.13 5.93
N VAL A 210 5.78 29.92 6.28
CA VAL A 210 5.13 29.13 7.35
C VAL A 210 6.16 28.72 8.38
N TRP A 211 5.75 28.64 9.66
CA TRP A 211 6.62 28.21 10.75
C TRP A 211 6.20 26.81 11.21
N VAL A 212 7.14 25.85 11.13
CA VAL A 212 6.87 24.42 11.31
C VAL A 212 7.89 23.76 12.22
N PHE A 213 7.54 22.63 12.83
CA PHE A 213 8.53 21.64 13.22
C PHE A 213 9.05 20.89 11.97
N ASN A 214 10.30 20.46 12.00
CA ASN A 214 10.86 19.75 10.83
C ASN A 214 12.00 18.80 11.20
N PRO A 215 11.75 17.46 11.35
CA PRO A 215 10.44 16.80 11.20
C PRO A 215 9.56 16.96 12.45
N ASP A 216 10.15 17.02 13.63
CA ASP A 216 9.55 17.13 14.96
C ASP A 216 10.52 17.86 15.91
N PRO A 217 10.06 18.34 17.09
CA PRO A 217 10.90 19.14 17.97
C PRO A 217 11.95 18.32 18.74
N LEU A 218 11.77 17.01 18.92
CA LEU A 218 12.76 16.18 19.61
C LEU A 218 13.94 15.86 18.69
N THR A 219 13.63 15.53 17.44
CA THR A 219 14.64 15.23 16.42
C THR A 219 15.48 16.47 16.11
N SER A 220 14.87 17.65 15.93
CA SER A 220 15.59 18.90 15.66
C SER A 220 16.46 19.32 16.83
N ALA A 221 15.97 19.21 18.05
CA ALA A 221 16.73 19.51 19.27
C ALA A 221 17.76 18.43 19.65
N SER A 222 17.71 17.26 19.02
CA SER A 222 18.44 16.04 19.41
C SER A 222 18.20 15.67 20.89
N GLN A 223 16.93 15.68 21.29
CA GLN A 223 16.45 15.38 22.65
C GLN A 223 15.53 14.17 22.67
N THR A 224 15.27 13.66 23.87
CA THR A 224 14.22 12.65 24.12
C THR A 224 13.07 13.30 24.87
N TYR A 225 11.91 12.67 24.84
CA TYR A 225 10.72 13.17 25.53
C TYR A 225 10.96 13.25 27.05
N SER A 226 11.33 14.41 27.51
CA SER A 226 11.64 14.74 28.92
C SER A 226 11.65 16.25 29.08
N ALA A 227 11.23 16.75 30.27
CA ALA A 227 11.20 18.19 30.52
C ALA A 227 12.54 18.88 30.18
N PRO A 228 12.57 20.02 29.43
CA PRO A 228 11.41 20.80 29.02
C PRO A 228 10.72 20.34 27.73
N TYR A 229 11.26 19.35 27.01
CA TYR A 229 10.75 18.84 25.74
C TYR A 229 9.65 17.80 26.02
N VAL A 230 8.50 18.27 26.48
CA VAL A 230 7.30 17.48 26.74
C VAL A 230 6.08 18.24 26.25
N ASP A 231 5.01 17.56 25.93
CA ASP A 231 3.78 18.12 25.43
C ASP A 231 3.22 19.27 26.32
N ASN A 232 3.22 19.09 27.63
CA ASN A 232 2.74 20.11 28.60
C ASN A 232 1.26 20.50 28.41
N GLY A 233 0.43 19.61 27.81
CA GLY A 233 -0.99 19.86 27.50
C GLY A 233 -1.15 21.05 26.55
N ASP A 234 -0.46 21.03 25.44
CA ASP A 234 -0.45 21.96 24.31
C ASP A 234 -0.04 23.40 24.66
N ASN A 235 0.48 23.60 25.85
CA ASN A 235 0.94 24.93 26.25
C ASN A 235 2.33 25.21 25.66
N ASP A 236 2.56 26.47 25.36
CA ASP A 236 3.86 26.95 24.90
C ASP A 236 4.98 26.63 25.90
N VAL A 237 6.04 26.05 25.34
CA VAL A 237 7.32 25.82 26.00
C VAL A 237 8.38 26.53 25.17
N VAL A 238 9.23 27.32 25.83
CA VAL A 238 10.23 28.16 25.13
C VAL A 238 11.17 27.34 24.29
N GLU A 239 11.57 26.18 24.79
CA GLU A 239 12.47 25.23 24.10
C GLU A 239 11.79 24.63 22.88
N LEU A 240 10.52 24.20 22.97
CA LEU A 240 9.77 23.68 21.83
C LEU A 240 9.52 24.78 20.78
N ASN A 241 9.13 25.96 21.21
CA ASN A 241 8.92 27.10 20.30
C ASN A 241 10.18 27.52 19.56
N ALA A 242 11.37 27.26 20.13
CA ALA A 242 12.65 27.53 19.50
C ALA A 242 13.01 26.54 18.37
N GLU A 243 12.37 25.38 18.36
CA GLU A 243 12.58 24.36 17.32
C GLU A 243 11.75 24.62 16.03
N ARG A 244 10.84 25.59 16.06
CA ARG A 244 10.08 25.98 14.87
C ARG A 244 11.01 26.71 13.87
N ILE A 245 10.95 26.32 12.61
CA ILE A 245 11.73 26.96 11.54
C ILE A 245 10.80 27.63 10.51
N PRO A 246 11.19 28.80 9.96
CA PRO A 246 10.47 29.42 8.85
C PRO A 246 10.85 28.73 7.53
N VAL A 247 9.85 28.31 6.77
CA VAL A 247 10.02 27.72 5.44
C VAL A 247 9.10 28.42 4.42
N GLN A 248 9.50 28.39 3.15
CA GLN A 248 8.72 28.92 2.04
C GLN A 248 7.91 27.82 1.41
N ILE A 249 6.61 28.05 1.19
CA ILE A 249 5.71 27.09 0.56
C ILE A 249 4.70 27.79 -0.33
N THR A 250 4.20 27.09 -1.34
CA THR A 250 3.12 27.59 -2.19
C THR A 250 1.77 27.43 -1.50
N ALA A 251 1.04 28.53 -1.38
CA ALA A 251 -0.31 28.57 -0.80
C ALA A 251 -1.24 29.44 -1.66
N THR A 252 -2.53 29.34 -1.41
CA THR A 252 -3.56 30.05 -2.15
C THR A 252 -3.74 31.48 -1.66
N TYR A 253 -3.86 32.43 -2.62
CA TYR A 253 -4.28 33.81 -2.38
C TYR A 253 -5.59 34.11 -3.10
N ASP A 254 -6.57 34.58 -2.38
CA ASP A 254 -7.84 35.06 -2.92
C ASP A 254 -8.32 36.32 -2.21
N ALA A 255 -8.66 37.35 -2.99
CA ALA A 255 -9.31 38.60 -2.53
C ALA A 255 -8.71 39.25 -1.28
N GLY A 256 -7.37 39.19 -1.11
CA GLY A 256 -6.67 39.79 0.03
C GLY A 256 -6.38 38.82 1.18
N THR A 257 -6.73 37.54 1.04
CA THR A 257 -6.57 36.52 2.06
C THR A 257 -5.70 35.38 1.55
N PHE A 258 -4.71 34.97 2.34
CA PHE A 258 -3.94 33.75 2.15
C PHE A 258 -4.57 32.62 2.93
N SER A 259 -4.69 31.44 2.32
CA SER A 259 -5.21 30.23 2.94
C SER A 259 -4.29 29.04 2.69
N LEU A 260 -4.27 28.09 3.63
CA LEU A 260 -3.47 26.87 3.56
C LEU A 260 -4.10 25.87 2.58
N ALA A 261 -3.99 26.21 1.29
CA ALA A 261 -4.42 25.39 0.18
C ALA A 261 -3.44 25.56 -1.01
N ASN A 262 -3.25 24.52 -1.79
CA ASN A 262 -2.54 24.52 -3.08
C ASN A 262 -3.08 23.40 -3.96
N GLN A 263 -2.43 23.09 -5.08
CA GLN A 263 -2.88 22.03 -5.98
C GLN A 263 -2.89 20.61 -5.36
N TYR A 264 -2.22 20.38 -4.23
CA TYR A 264 -2.04 19.07 -3.60
C TYR A 264 -2.90 18.88 -2.36
N VAL A 265 -3.02 19.90 -1.54
CA VAL A 265 -3.62 19.83 -0.20
C VAL A 265 -4.45 21.07 0.09
N ILE A 266 -5.50 20.89 0.88
CA ILE A 266 -6.29 21.97 1.46
C ILE A 266 -6.59 21.63 2.92
N ILE A 267 -6.29 22.57 3.83
CA ILE A 267 -6.74 22.47 5.22
C ILE A 267 -8.21 22.83 5.27
N GLN A 268 -9.01 21.97 5.88
CA GLN A 268 -10.46 22.09 5.87
C GLN A 268 -11.08 21.46 7.13
N GLU A 269 -12.03 22.13 7.73
CA GLU A 269 -12.86 21.58 8.82
C GLU A 269 -13.77 20.46 8.26
N LEU A 270 -13.64 19.25 8.79
CA LEU A 270 -14.35 18.06 8.29
C LEU A 270 -15.08 17.28 9.39
N SER A 271 -14.69 17.41 10.65
CA SER A 271 -15.26 16.69 11.78
C SER A 271 -15.09 17.44 13.11
N ASN A 272 -15.66 16.94 14.21
CA ASN A 272 -15.48 17.57 15.52
C ASN A 272 -14.07 17.28 16.10
N PRO A 273 -13.51 18.20 16.91
CA PRO A 273 -14.08 19.51 17.31
C PRO A 273 -14.12 20.47 16.11
N VAL A 274 -15.09 21.40 16.09
CA VAL A 274 -15.23 22.37 14.99
C VAL A 274 -14.23 23.50 15.19
N ILE A 275 -13.08 23.39 14.53
CA ILE A 275 -12.01 24.38 14.52
C ILE A 275 -11.79 24.84 13.09
N GLN A 276 -12.01 26.13 12.81
CA GLN A 276 -11.91 26.63 11.44
C GLN A 276 -10.45 26.79 11.03
N PRO A 277 -10.07 26.38 9.80
CA PRO A 277 -8.73 26.57 9.26
C PRO A 277 -8.28 28.03 9.35
N VAL A 278 -7.00 28.22 9.68
CA VAL A 278 -6.43 29.57 9.77
C VAL A 278 -6.26 30.21 8.39
N SER A 279 -6.37 31.52 8.38
CA SER A 279 -6.09 32.35 7.20
C SER A 279 -5.31 33.60 7.62
N SER A 280 -4.61 34.23 6.66
CA SER A 280 -3.80 35.41 6.92
C SER A 280 -4.02 36.50 5.87
N ASN A 281 -3.89 37.77 6.28
CA ASN A 281 -3.91 38.93 5.37
C ASN A 281 -2.50 39.32 4.88
N ILE A 282 -1.46 38.63 5.37
CA ILE A 282 -0.06 38.80 4.98
C ILE A 282 0.49 37.42 4.55
N PRO A 283 1.53 37.33 3.71
CA PRO A 283 2.05 36.07 3.24
C PRO A 283 2.90 35.34 4.31
N GLU A 284 2.37 35.22 5.53
CA GLU A 284 3.02 34.57 6.66
C GLU A 284 1.98 33.89 7.58
N PHE A 285 2.32 32.67 8.02
CA PHE A 285 1.61 31.90 9.03
C PHE A 285 2.61 31.51 10.13
N ASN A 286 2.53 32.17 11.26
CA ASN A 286 3.46 32.01 12.38
C ASN A 286 2.66 31.79 13.66
N TYR A 287 2.42 30.54 13.96
CA TYR A 287 1.67 30.10 15.13
C TYR A 287 2.58 29.30 16.07
N THR A 288 2.29 29.32 17.36
CA THR A 288 2.90 28.45 18.37
C THR A 288 1.98 27.27 18.65
N ARG A 289 2.48 26.23 19.31
CA ARG A 289 1.71 25.02 19.67
C ARG A 289 0.40 25.29 20.42
N SER A 290 0.32 26.36 21.20
CA SER A 290 -0.90 26.74 21.92
C SER A 290 -1.97 27.38 21.02
N GLU A 291 -1.71 27.52 19.74
CA GLU A 291 -2.59 28.13 18.75
C GLU A 291 -2.94 27.11 17.68
N SER A 292 -4.23 26.81 17.49
CA SER A 292 -4.72 25.82 16.54
C SER A 292 -4.26 25.97 15.07
N GLY A 293 -3.64 27.08 14.73
CA GLY A 293 -3.03 27.28 13.41
C GLY A 293 -1.69 26.57 13.24
N PHE A 294 -1.10 26.04 14.30
CA PHE A 294 0.20 25.38 14.22
C PHE A 294 0.07 24.01 13.54
N GLU A 295 -0.89 23.22 13.94
CA GLU A 295 -1.22 21.92 13.35
C GLU A 295 -1.66 22.07 11.88
N ASP A 296 -2.47 23.10 11.57
CA ASP A 296 -2.85 23.45 10.20
C ASP A 296 -1.61 23.64 9.31
N VAL A 297 -0.64 24.39 9.82
CA VAL A 297 0.59 24.75 9.09
C VAL A 297 1.50 23.55 8.91
N ASN A 298 1.69 22.73 9.96
CA ASN A 298 2.53 21.52 9.88
C ASN A 298 1.96 20.51 8.88
N ALA A 299 0.68 20.18 9.01
CA ALA A 299 0.03 19.24 8.10
C ALA A 299 0.11 19.72 6.65
N PHE A 300 -0.17 21.01 6.40
CA PHE A 300 -0.07 21.61 5.08
C PHE A 300 1.34 21.51 4.48
N TYR A 301 2.36 21.82 5.28
CA TYR A 301 3.75 21.82 4.85
C TYR A 301 4.24 20.41 4.51
N HIS A 302 4.11 19.47 5.45
CA HIS A 302 4.69 18.14 5.29
C HIS A 302 4.06 17.36 4.14
N ILE A 303 2.73 17.42 3.98
CA ILE A 303 2.03 16.78 2.86
C ILE A 303 2.44 17.40 1.53
N THR A 304 2.48 18.73 1.44
CA THR A 304 2.93 19.41 0.20
C THR A 304 4.35 18.99 -0.17
N ASN A 305 5.28 19.06 0.77
CA ASN A 305 6.69 18.74 0.55
C ASN A 305 6.87 17.28 0.10
N PHE A 306 6.17 16.34 0.75
CA PHE A 306 6.28 14.94 0.36
C PHE A 306 5.62 14.65 -0.99
N GLN A 307 4.50 15.29 -1.32
CA GLN A 307 3.88 15.17 -2.64
C GLN A 307 4.78 15.73 -3.76
N GLU A 308 5.49 16.83 -3.50
CA GLU A 308 6.49 17.36 -4.43
C GLU A 308 7.66 16.38 -4.63
N HIS A 309 8.12 15.74 -3.56
CA HIS A 309 9.12 14.69 -3.65
C HIS A 309 8.65 13.52 -4.54
N ILE A 310 7.45 12.99 -4.31
CA ILE A 310 6.85 11.91 -5.12
C ILE A 310 6.79 12.31 -6.62
N ARG A 311 6.37 13.53 -6.90
CA ARG A 311 6.32 14.05 -8.28
C ARG A 311 7.71 14.22 -8.89
N SER A 312 8.71 14.61 -8.11
CA SER A 312 10.11 14.70 -8.55
C SER A 312 10.69 13.35 -8.96
N LEU A 313 10.20 12.25 -8.34
CA LEU A 313 10.53 10.87 -8.71
C LEU A 313 9.82 10.40 -9.99
N GLY A 314 8.93 11.22 -10.57
CA GLY A 314 8.23 10.95 -11.83
C GLY A 314 6.83 10.34 -11.67
N PHE A 315 6.29 10.23 -10.45
CA PHE A 315 4.97 9.66 -10.16
C PHE A 315 3.89 10.76 -10.13
N THR A 316 3.46 11.21 -11.29
CA THR A 316 2.53 12.34 -11.42
C THR A 316 1.06 11.97 -11.26
N ASP A 317 0.72 10.68 -11.27
CA ASP A 317 -0.65 10.16 -11.08
C ASP A 317 -0.88 9.53 -9.69
N ILE A 318 0.08 9.68 -8.77
CA ILE A 318 -0.06 9.34 -7.36
C ILE A 318 -0.60 10.55 -6.62
N VAL A 319 -1.72 10.37 -5.92
CA VAL A 319 -2.48 11.43 -5.26
C VAL A 319 -2.62 12.64 -6.20
N ASP A 320 -3.18 12.40 -7.39
CA ASP A 320 -3.34 13.38 -8.48
C ASP A 320 -4.58 14.28 -8.30
N TYR A 321 -4.99 14.47 -7.06
CA TYR A 321 -6.10 15.31 -6.62
C TYR A 321 -5.68 16.12 -5.38
N GLN A 322 -6.38 17.23 -5.12
CA GLN A 322 -6.18 17.99 -3.90
C GLN A 322 -6.79 17.22 -2.71
N ILE A 323 -5.95 16.80 -1.75
CA ILE A 323 -6.42 16.09 -0.55
C ILE A 323 -6.89 17.10 0.50
N ALA A 324 -8.06 16.84 1.10
CA ALA A 324 -8.56 17.64 2.22
C ALA A 324 -7.97 17.10 3.54
N VAL A 325 -7.59 18.00 4.42
CA VAL A 325 -6.91 17.67 5.68
C VAL A 325 -7.58 18.42 6.83
N ASP A 326 -7.96 17.68 7.85
CA ASP A 326 -8.49 18.21 9.11
C ASP A 326 -7.51 17.89 10.25
N PRO A 327 -6.69 18.86 10.67
CA PRO A 327 -5.72 18.66 11.75
C PRO A 327 -6.33 18.58 13.15
N HIS A 328 -7.62 18.87 13.30
CA HIS A 328 -8.35 18.96 14.57
C HIS A 328 -9.57 18.03 14.57
N ALA A 329 -9.38 16.79 14.19
CA ALA A 329 -10.46 15.86 13.89
C ALA A 329 -10.76 14.86 15.04
N LEU A 330 -11.56 13.84 14.71
CA LEU A 330 -11.79 12.61 15.48
C LEU A 330 -12.28 12.83 16.91
N ASN A 331 -12.96 13.94 17.18
CA ASN A 331 -13.41 14.37 18.52
C ASN A 331 -12.24 14.57 19.51
N GLY A 332 -11.06 14.95 19.04
CA GLY A 332 -9.86 15.13 19.85
C GLY A 332 -9.30 13.81 20.39
N ALA A 333 -9.46 12.70 19.66
CA ALA A 333 -8.90 11.41 20.05
C ALA A 333 -7.39 11.38 19.78
N ASP A 334 -6.65 10.58 20.52
CA ASP A 334 -5.26 10.22 20.27
C ASP A 334 -5.25 9.14 19.15
N ASN A 335 -5.41 9.59 17.91
CA ASN A 335 -5.49 8.75 16.72
C ASN A 335 -5.63 9.58 15.44
N SER A 336 -5.08 9.08 14.34
CA SER A 336 -5.20 9.67 13.00
C SER A 336 -5.72 8.67 11.98
N ASN A 337 -6.21 9.14 10.84
CA ASN A 337 -6.57 8.25 9.75
C ASN A 337 -6.53 8.92 8.37
N PHE A 338 -6.15 8.10 7.40
CA PHE A 338 -6.47 8.29 6.00
C PHE A 338 -7.83 7.67 5.67
N ASN A 339 -8.67 8.42 4.95
CA ASN A 339 -10.05 8.05 4.73
C ASN A 339 -10.40 7.95 3.24
N ALA A 340 -10.41 6.69 2.66
CA ALA A 340 -10.70 6.40 1.26
C ALA A 340 -12.19 6.39 0.87
N GLY A 341 -13.08 6.79 1.73
CA GLY A 341 -14.54 6.70 1.51
C GLY A 341 -15.19 7.94 0.95
N PHE A 342 -14.52 9.02 0.99
CA PHE A 342 -15.05 10.27 0.42
C PHE A 342 -14.51 10.47 -1.01
N SER A 343 -15.04 11.36 -1.79
CA SER A 343 -14.52 11.68 -3.12
C SER A 343 -14.40 13.18 -3.27
N PRO A 344 -13.19 13.65 -3.31
CA PRO A 344 -11.87 13.05 -3.18
C PRO A 344 -11.46 12.71 -1.71
N PRO A 345 -10.30 12.02 -1.50
CA PRO A 345 -9.73 11.53 -0.25
C PRO A 345 -9.35 12.58 0.80
N ARG A 346 -9.45 12.25 2.13
CA ARG A 346 -9.05 13.15 3.20
C ARG A 346 -8.16 12.51 4.25
N LEU A 347 -7.47 13.35 4.99
CA LEU A 347 -6.70 13.01 6.19
C LEU A 347 -7.35 13.69 7.40
N GLN A 348 -7.34 13.01 8.52
CA GLN A 348 -7.87 13.49 9.78
C GLN A 348 -6.90 13.16 10.89
N PHE A 349 -6.52 14.18 11.67
CA PHE A 349 -5.60 14.07 12.78
C PHE A 349 -6.32 14.46 14.07
N GLY A 350 -6.05 13.73 15.16
CA GLY A 350 -6.60 14.04 16.46
C GLY A 350 -5.66 14.87 17.31
N GLU A 351 -6.17 15.31 18.47
CA GLU A 351 -5.48 16.21 19.40
C GLU A 351 -5.24 15.53 20.76
N GLY A 352 -5.27 14.19 20.82
CA GLY A 352 -5.09 13.46 22.08
C GLY A 352 -3.64 13.07 22.30
N GLY A 353 -3.17 13.19 23.53
CA GLY A 353 -1.77 12.90 23.83
C GLY A 353 -0.86 14.07 23.47
N VAL A 354 -0.03 13.92 22.47
CA VAL A 354 0.55 14.98 21.65
C VAL A 354 -0.36 15.14 20.45
N ASP A 355 -0.57 16.35 19.97
CA ASP A 355 -1.40 16.57 18.79
C ASP A 355 -0.75 15.92 17.55
N ASP A 356 -1.45 14.97 16.93
CA ASP A 356 -0.93 14.11 15.85
C ASP A 356 -0.34 14.93 14.69
N ALA A 357 -0.93 16.08 14.37
CA ALA A 357 -0.46 16.97 13.30
C ALA A 357 0.78 17.83 13.67
N GLU A 358 1.35 17.67 14.87
CA GLU A 358 2.65 18.24 15.25
C GLU A 358 3.84 17.34 14.91
N ASP A 359 3.58 16.06 14.62
CA ASP A 359 4.62 15.09 14.25
C ASP A 359 4.58 14.78 12.75
N ALA A 360 5.66 15.08 12.05
CA ALA A 360 5.77 14.78 10.61
C ALA A 360 5.63 13.28 10.32
N ASP A 361 6.03 12.41 11.25
CA ASP A 361 5.95 10.96 11.05
C ASP A 361 4.47 10.52 10.99
N VAL A 362 3.60 11.07 11.86
CA VAL A 362 2.16 10.78 11.83
C VAL A 362 1.55 11.31 10.52
N ILE A 363 1.89 12.54 10.15
CA ILE A 363 1.37 13.18 8.93
C ILE A 363 1.74 12.36 7.69
N ILE A 364 3.01 11.93 7.58
CA ILE A 364 3.51 11.20 6.42
C ILE A 364 3.05 9.74 6.43
N HIS A 365 2.88 9.12 7.60
CA HIS A 365 2.29 7.78 7.71
C HIS A 365 0.88 7.75 7.10
N GLU A 366 0.02 8.66 7.53
CA GLU A 366 -1.35 8.77 7.01
C GLU A 366 -1.37 9.13 5.52
N PHE A 367 -0.46 9.98 5.08
CA PHE A 367 -0.29 10.27 3.66
C PHE A 367 0.24 9.07 2.88
N GLY A 368 1.01 8.19 3.51
CA GLY A 368 1.44 6.89 2.98
C GLY A 368 0.25 6.00 2.58
N HIS A 369 -0.80 5.96 3.39
CA HIS A 369 -2.05 5.28 3.03
C HIS A 369 -2.72 5.90 1.80
N ALA A 370 -2.68 7.23 1.64
CA ALA A 370 -3.19 7.91 0.44
C ALA A 370 -2.40 7.50 -0.81
N ILE A 371 -1.08 7.40 -0.71
CA ILE A 371 -0.20 6.94 -1.78
C ILE A 371 -0.54 5.50 -2.18
N MET A 372 -0.65 4.61 -1.21
CA MET A 372 -0.98 3.20 -1.42
C MET A 372 -2.37 3.03 -2.03
N HIS A 373 -3.35 3.78 -1.54
CA HIS A 373 -4.69 3.81 -2.12
C HIS A 373 -4.67 4.33 -3.55
N SER A 374 -3.93 5.42 -3.82
CA SER A 374 -3.83 5.99 -5.16
C SER A 374 -3.13 5.04 -6.14
N ALA A 375 -2.06 4.35 -5.72
CA ALA A 375 -1.35 3.39 -6.56
C ALA A 375 -2.19 2.14 -6.87
N ALA A 376 -2.93 1.63 -5.89
CA ALA A 376 -3.66 0.37 -5.99
C ALA A 376 -5.07 0.46 -5.35
N PRO A 377 -5.98 1.26 -5.93
CA PRO A 377 -7.29 1.51 -5.33
C PRO A 377 -8.11 0.24 -5.14
N GLY A 378 -8.78 0.12 -3.99
CA GLY A 378 -9.64 -1.01 -3.65
C GLY A 378 -8.92 -2.35 -3.41
N THR A 379 -7.61 -2.33 -3.17
CA THR A 379 -6.82 -3.56 -2.96
C THR A 379 -6.38 -3.76 -1.51
N ASN A 380 -6.70 -2.87 -0.59
CA ASN A 380 -6.28 -2.99 0.82
C ASN A 380 -7.14 -4.01 1.58
N ASN A 381 -6.98 -5.30 1.24
CA ASN A 381 -7.70 -6.40 1.89
C ASN A 381 -6.82 -7.67 1.96
N GLY A 382 -6.97 -8.41 3.07
CA GLY A 382 -6.14 -9.55 3.44
C GLY A 382 -5.12 -9.17 4.52
N THR A 383 -4.81 -10.10 5.43
CA THR A 383 -4.00 -9.81 6.63
C THR A 383 -2.63 -9.23 6.26
N GLU A 384 -1.85 -9.93 5.43
CA GLU A 384 -0.54 -9.46 5.01
C GLU A 384 -0.62 -8.20 4.12
N ARG A 385 -1.66 -8.08 3.27
CA ARG A 385 -1.83 -6.89 2.43
C ARG A 385 -2.11 -5.63 3.26
N ARG A 386 -2.85 -5.75 4.35
CA ARG A 386 -3.09 -4.63 5.28
C ARG A 386 -1.84 -4.32 6.10
N ALA A 387 -1.10 -5.34 6.54
CA ALA A 387 0.19 -5.13 7.19
C ALA A 387 1.21 -4.43 6.27
N LEU A 388 1.21 -4.74 4.97
CA LEU A 388 2.00 -4.00 3.97
C LEU A 388 1.59 -2.53 3.85
N ASP A 389 0.32 -2.21 4.04
CA ASP A 389 -0.17 -0.83 4.00
C ASP A 389 0.36 -0.02 5.18
N GLU A 390 0.28 -0.57 6.40
CA GLU A 390 0.87 0.01 7.61
C GLU A 390 2.39 0.16 7.49
N ALA A 391 3.05 -0.90 7.02
CA ALA A 391 4.51 -0.90 6.85
C ALA A 391 5.02 0.17 5.89
N VAL A 392 4.25 0.47 4.84
CA VAL A 392 4.60 1.53 3.89
C VAL A 392 4.36 2.91 4.49
N GLY A 393 3.34 3.08 5.34
CA GLY A 393 3.15 4.29 6.16
C GLY A 393 4.36 4.54 7.06
N ASP A 394 4.74 3.57 7.88
CA ASP A 394 5.92 3.65 8.77
C ASP A 394 7.22 3.86 8.00
N TYR A 395 7.39 3.20 6.85
CA TYR A 395 8.55 3.39 5.99
C TYR A 395 8.64 4.81 5.44
N PHE A 396 7.56 5.38 4.91
CA PHE A 396 7.60 6.74 4.36
C PHE A 396 7.81 7.78 5.46
N ALA A 397 7.24 7.60 6.64
CA ALA A 397 7.52 8.40 7.82
C ALA A 397 9.01 8.39 8.15
N SER A 398 9.60 7.21 8.35
CA SER A 398 11.03 7.06 8.63
C SER A 398 11.93 7.58 7.49
N SER A 399 11.57 7.33 6.22
CA SER A 399 12.32 7.82 5.06
C SER A 399 12.33 9.34 4.99
N TYR A 400 11.18 9.96 5.31
CA TYR A 400 11.03 11.41 5.34
C TYR A 400 11.87 12.04 6.45
N SER A 401 11.71 11.58 7.68
CA SER A 401 12.39 12.16 8.86
C SER A 401 13.88 11.89 8.86
N ARG A 402 14.33 10.68 8.48
CA ARG A 402 15.74 10.33 8.35
C ARG A 402 16.47 11.16 7.28
N HIS A 403 15.78 11.54 6.21
CA HIS A 403 16.37 12.45 5.20
C HIS A 403 16.70 13.83 5.78
N ILE A 404 15.96 14.27 6.80
CA ILE A 404 16.16 15.54 7.49
C ILE A 404 17.21 15.39 8.58
N SER A 405 17.13 14.32 9.38
CA SER A 405 18.05 14.04 10.49
C SER A 405 18.22 12.55 10.75
N ASP A 406 19.48 12.12 10.98
CA ASP A 406 19.78 10.75 11.42
C ASP A 406 19.58 10.54 12.95
N TYR A 407 19.11 11.54 13.68
CA TYR A 407 18.90 11.42 15.13
C TYR A 407 17.72 10.51 15.41
N ARG A 408 17.98 9.38 16.09
CA ARG A 408 16.98 8.35 16.47
C ARG A 408 16.06 7.92 15.32
N TRP A 409 16.60 7.87 14.11
CA TRP A 409 15.85 7.51 12.90
C TRP A 409 15.15 6.14 12.98
N GLU A 410 15.54 5.31 13.95
CA GLU A 410 14.92 4.02 14.22
C GLU A 410 13.54 4.14 14.88
N ASP A 411 13.28 5.25 15.56
CA ASP A 411 12.01 5.52 16.22
C ASP A 411 11.05 6.21 15.24
N VAL A 412 9.88 5.61 15.03
CA VAL A 412 8.79 6.18 14.25
C VAL A 412 7.84 6.89 15.22
N PHE A 413 7.35 8.08 14.85
CA PHE A 413 6.53 8.94 15.73
C PHE A 413 7.34 9.43 16.92
N THR A 414 8.48 10.07 16.63
CA THR A 414 9.44 10.48 17.67
C THR A 414 8.86 11.46 18.69
N TRP A 415 7.97 12.36 18.26
CA TRP A 415 7.32 13.35 19.14
C TRP A 415 6.01 12.83 19.73
N ASP A 416 5.11 12.29 18.90
CA ASP A 416 3.81 11.80 19.33
C ASP A 416 3.90 10.46 20.09
N GLY A 417 4.82 9.56 19.68
CA GLY A 417 5.10 8.29 20.37
C GLY A 417 6.28 8.36 21.32
N HIS A 418 6.75 7.19 21.80
CA HIS A 418 7.90 7.02 22.69
C HIS A 418 7.84 7.88 23.98
N ASN A 419 6.63 8.12 24.46
CA ASN A 419 6.32 9.00 25.58
C ASN A 419 5.37 8.33 26.60
N GLN A 420 4.72 9.11 27.44
CA GLN A 420 3.80 8.59 28.47
C GLN A 420 2.44 8.17 27.94
N TYR A 421 2.07 8.56 26.72
CA TYR A 421 0.78 8.27 26.12
C TYR A 421 0.82 6.92 25.41
N TRP A 422 1.87 6.70 24.59
CA TRP A 422 2.09 5.39 23.95
C TRP A 422 3.56 5.13 23.59
N ASN A 423 3.89 3.88 23.22
CA ASN A 423 5.27 3.44 23.07
C ASN A 423 5.90 3.80 21.70
N GLY A 424 5.16 4.41 20.79
CA GLY A 424 5.61 4.62 19.42
C GLY A 424 5.82 3.31 18.66
N ARG A 425 6.43 3.41 17.47
CA ARG A 425 6.84 2.26 16.65
C ARG A 425 8.34 2.32 16.36
N SER A 426 8.87 1.28 15.73
CA SER A 426 10.27 1.22 15.35
C SER A 426 10.43 0.75 13.92
N SER A 427 11.27 1.44 13.15
CA SER A 427 11.66 1.05 11.81
C SER A 427 12.81 0.03 11.77
N VAL A 428 13.18 -0.53 12.94
CA VAL A 428 14.12 -1.65 13.05
C VAL A 428 13.44 -2.84 13.72
N SER A 429 13.59 -4.00 13.10
CA SER A 429 13.08 -5.27 13.63
C SER A 429 14.05 -6.41 13.29
N SER A 430 14.03 -7.47 14.09
CA SER A 430 14.71 -8.73 13.80
C SER A 430 13.77 -9.82 13.28
N ASP A 431 12.48 -9.54 13.19
CA ASP A 431 11.46 -10.53 12.84
C ASP A 431 11.61 -11.04 11.42
N HIS A 432 11.35 -12.32 11.23
CA HIS A 432 11.51 -13.05 9.98
C HIS A 432 10.17 -13.45 9.36
N TYR A 433 10.09 -13.39 8.06
CA TYR A 433 8.97 -13.87 7.29
C TYR A 433 9.22 -15.32 6.84
N PRO A 434 8.24 -16.24 6.93
CA PRO A 434 6.90 -16.05 7.52
C PRO A 434 6.82 -16.45 8.99
N GLU A 435 7.94 -16.82 9.65
CA GLU A 435 7.98 -17.49 10.94
C GLU A 435 7.42 -16.62 12.08
N ASP A 436 7.62 -15.30 12.01
CA ASP A 436 7.22 -14.36 13.05
C ASP A 436 5.87 -13.69 12.78
N LEU A 437 5.18 -14.05 11.66
CA LEU A 437 3.83 -13.57 11.42
C LEU A 437 2.87 -14.06 12.52
N ASN A 438 2.16 -13.13 13.13
CA ASN A 438 1.25 -13.40 14.23
C ASN A 438 -0.20 -12.93 13.96
N ASN A 439 -0.48 -12.41 12.76
CA ASN A 439 -1.75 -11.80 12.36
C ASN A 439 -2.10 -10.51 13.14
N ASN A 440 -1.13 -9.88 13.76
CA ASN A 440 -1.26 -8.52 14.28
C ASN A 440 -0.76 -7.56 13.20
N LEU A 441 -1.64 -6.65 12.78
CA LEU A 441 -1.41 -5.74 11.67
C LEU A 441 -0.11 -4.94 11.79
N TYR A 442 0.15 -4.42 12.98
CA TYR A 442 1.28 -3.53 13.26
C TYR A 442 2.60 -4.29 13.45
N THR A 443 2.60 -5.39 14.21
CA THR A 443 3.82 -6.19 14.39
C THR A 443 4.23 -6.94 13.13
N ASP A 444 3.27 -7.39 12.31
CA ASP A 444 3.58 -7.98 11.01
C ASP A 444 4.15 -6.92 10.05
N ALA A 445 3.74 -5.65 10.18
CA ALA A 445 4.25 -4.51 9.40
C ALA A 445 5.75 -4.27 9.62
N ASP A 446 6.26 -4.47 10.84
CA ASP A 446 7.67 -4.25 11.20
C ASP A 446 8.63 -5.05 10.30
N ILE A 447 8.24 -6.25 9.86
CA ILE A 447 9.03 -7.09 8.95
C ILE A 447 9.36 -6.34 7.66
N TRP A 448 8.35 -5.72 7.06
CA TRP A 448 8.48 -5.04 5.78
C TRP A 448 9.12 -3.65 5.93
N ALA A 449 8.67 -2.84 6.89
CA ALA A 449 9.18 -1.50 7.14
C ALA A 449 10.68 -1.51 7.44
N ALA A 450 11.12 -2.39 8.36
CA ALA A 450 12.55 -2.52 8.69
C ALA A 450 13.39 -3.00 7.49
N THR A 451 12.85 -3.87 6.64
CA THR A 451 13.55 -4.30 5.42
C THR A 451 13.73 -3.14 4.45
N LEU A 452 12.70 -2.32 4.24
CA LEU A 452 12.79 -1.13 3.38
C LEU A 452 13.79 -0.12 3.92
N MET A 453 13.84 0.12 5.24
CA MET A 453 14.80 1.05 5.84
C MET A 453 16.26 0.53 5.76
N GLN A 454 16.47 -0.78 5.77
CA GLN A 454 17.78 -1.36 5.46
C GLN A 454 18.18 -1.14 4.00
N ILE A 455 17.25 -1.33 3.07
CA ILE A 455 17.46 -1.06 1.63
C ILE A 455 17.69 0.43 1.41
N TRP A 456 16.95 1.30 2.08
CA TRP A 456 17.18 2.76 2.07
C TRP A 456 18.62 3.12 2.47
N GLY A 457 19.16 2.46 3.50
CA GLY A 457 20.55 2.62 3.91
C GLY A 457 21.58 2.16 2.87
N ASP A 458 21.22 1.19 2.04
CA ASP A 458 22.11 0.61 1.03
C ASP A 458 22.09 1.36 -0.32
N ILE A 459 20.89 1.85 -0.74
CA ILE A 459 20.71 2.44 -2.09
C ILE A 459 20.20 3.88 -2.09
N GLY A 460 19.88 4.44 -0.93
CA GLY A 460 19.43 5.82 -0.76
C GLY A 460 17.91 6.01 -0.88
N ARG A 461 17.44 7.19 -0.45
CA ARG A 461 16.04 7.57 -0.38
C ARG A 461 15.32 7.51 -1.71
N GLU A 462 15.82 8.27 -2.69
CA GLU A 462 15.12 8.45 -3.98
C GLU A 462 14.90 7.11 -4.69
N ALA A 463 15.90 6.22 -4.64
CA ALA A 463 15.80 4.92 -5.28
C ALA A 463 14.77 4.03 -4.55
N THR A 464 14.84 3.98 -3.22
CA THR A 464 13.97 3.12 -2.43
C THR A 464 12.51 3.59 -2.48
N ASP A 465 12.26 4.90 -2.31
CA ASP A 465 10.92 5.50 -2.41
C ASP A 465 10.32 5.25 -3.81
N ALA A 466 11.10 5.49 -4.88
CA ALA A 466 10.64 5.25 -6.24
C ALA A 466 10.33 3.77 -6.51
N ILE A 467 11.17 2.85 -6.04
CA ILE A 467 10.96 1.42 -6.21
C ILE A 467 9.72 0.98 -5.44
N MET A 468 9.50 1.50 -4.22
CA MET A 468 8.33 1.18 -3.40
C MET A 468 7.03 1.64 -4.06
N ILE A 469 6.98 2.90 -4.52
CA ILE A 469 5.80 3.43 -5.23
C ILE A 469 5.54 2.64 -6.53
N GLN A 470 6.60 2.35 -7.29
CA GLN A 470 6.47 1.54 -8.52
C GLN A 470 5.97 0.12 -8.22
N ALA A 471 6.40 -0.50 -7.14
CA ALA A 471 5.92 -1.80 -6.70
C ALA A 471 4.44 -1.74 -6.27
N ALA A 472 4.04 -0.68 -5.57
CA ALA A 472 2.68 -0.48 -5.08
C ALA A 472 1.62 -0.50 -6.18
N TYR A 473 1.92 -0.02 -7.39
CA TYR A 473 1.01 -0.15 -8.54
C TYR A 473 0.60 -1.60 -8.85
N GLY A 474 1.47 -2.55 -8.52
CA GLY A 474 1.23 -3.99 -8.70
C GLY A 474 0.42 -4.63 -7.59
N PHE A 475 0.17 -3.95 -6.46
CA PHE A 475 -0.45 -4.56 -5.30
C PHE A 475 -1.90 -4.98 -5.58
N ALA A 476 -2.29 -6.11 -5.01
CA ALA A 476 -3.59 -6.74 -5.22
C ALA A 476 -4.19 -7.21 -3.88
N ASN A 477 -5.51 -7.43 -3.85
CA ASN A 477 -6.19 -8.02 -2.69
C ASN A 477 -5.54 -9.36 -2.29
N ASN A 478 -5.47 -9.63 -1.00
CA ASN A 478 -4.94 -10.86 -0.42
C ASN A 478 -3.49 -11.20 -0.86
N MET A 479 -2.72 -10.18 -1.21
CA MET A 479 -1.31 -10.32 -1.56
C MET A 479 -0.52 -10.66 -0.30
N THR A 480 0.50 -11.53 -0.47
CA THR A 480 1.47 -11.83 0.58
C THR A 480 2.66 -10.86 0.53
N MET A 481 3.39 -10.72 1.63
CA MET A 481 4.64 -9.93 1.67
C MET A 481 5.68 -10.47 0.68
N ARG A 482 5.72 -11.79 0.46
CA ARG A 482 6.60 -12.39 -0.56
C ARG A 482 6.26 -11.92 -1.96
N GLN A 483 4.99 -11.87 -2.33
CA GLN A 483 4.56 -11.36 -3.63
C GLN A 483 4.88 -9.86 -3.79
N ALA A 484 4.79 -9.10 -2.71
CA ALA A 484 5.19 -7.69 -2.70
C ALA A 484 6.72 -7.55 -2.89
N ALA A 485 7.54 -8.42 -2.26
CA ALA A 485 8.99 -8.44 -2.44
C ALA A 485 9.39 -8.74 -3.90
N GLU A 486 8.69 -9.66 -4.56
CA GLU A 486 8.89 -9.93 -5.99
C GLU A 486 8.58 -8.71 -6.85
N LEU A 487 7.51 -7.95 -6.53
CA LEU A 487 7.18 -6.71 -7.22
C LEU A 487 8.21 -5.62 -6.96
N PHE A 488 8.76 -5.55 -5.76
CA PHE A 488 9.79 -4.59 -5.40
C PHE A 488 11.08 -4.82 -6.23
N VAL A 489 11.55 -6.07 -6.33
CA VAL A 489 12.67 -6.43 -7.20
C VAL A 489 12.37 -6.13 -8.68
N GLN A 490 11.14 -6.41 -9.12
CA GLN A 490 10.72 -6.09 -10.48
C GLN A 490 10.70 -4.58 -10.73
N ALA A 491 10.32 -3.79 -9.73
CA ALA A 491 10.28 -2.32 -9.82
C ALA A 491 11.68 -1.73 -10.01
N ASP A 492 12.71 -2.24 -9.31
CA ASP A 492 14.11 -1.85 -9.55
C ASP A 492 14.54 -2.16 -10.99
N THR A 493 14.19 -3.36 -11.48
CA THR A 493 14.49 -3.72 -12.87
C THR A 493 13.81 -2.78 -13.89
N ILE A 494 12.60 -2.31 -13.58
CA ILE A 494 11.83 -1.40 -14.45
C ILE A 494 12.41 0.01 -14.44
N LEU A 495 12.68 0.55 -13.25
CA LEU A 495 13.10 1.94 -13.08
C LEU A 495 14.59 2.12 -13.36
N TYR A 496 15.41 1.16 -12.94
CA TYR A 496 16.86 1.29 -12.84
C TYR A 496 17.64 0.18 -13.55
N ASP A 497 16.99 -0.62 -14.40
CA ASP A 497 17.59 -1.76 -15.11
C ASP A 497 18.24 -2.81 -14.16
N GLY A 498 17.77 -2.87 -12.90
CA GLY A 498 18.20 -3.85 -11.89
C GLY A 498 19.56 -3.53 -11.23
N ILE A 499 20.03 -2.29 -11.30
CA ILE A 499 21.35 -1.94 -10.74
C ILE A 499 21.42 -2.07 -9.21
N HIS A 500 20.29 -2.00 -8.52
CA HIS A 500 20.20 -2.17 -7.07
C HIS A 500 19.83 -3.60 -6.65
N GLY A 501 19.73 -4.53 -7.62
CA GLY A 501 19.23 -5.89 -7.38
C GLY A 501 19.98 -6.65 -6.30
N THR A 502 21.33 -6.51 -6.20
CA THR A 502 22.11 -7.21 -5.17
C THR A 502 21.74 -6.78 -3.75
N PRO A 503 21.83 -5.50 -3.35
CA PRO A 503 21.45 -5.09 -1.98
C PRO A 503 19.97 -5.37 -1.69
N ILE A 504 19.06 -5.19 -2.65
CA ILE A 504 17.64 -5.52 -2.46
C ILE A 504 17.45 -7.01 -2.16
N LEU A 505 18.04 -7.89 -2.99
CA LEU A 505 17.95 -9.34 -2.79
C LEU A 505 18.57 -9.75 -1.45
N ASP A 506 19.74 -9.21 -1.10
CA ASP A 506 20.41 -9.53 0.17
C ASP A 506 19.50 -9.23 1.38
N ARG A 507 18.82 -8.09 1.39
CA ARG A 507 17.92 -7.72 2.48
C ARG A 507 16.63 -8.54 2.49
N MET A 508 15.99 -8.70 1.33
CA MET A 508 14.75 -9.47 1.22
C MET A 508 14.97 -10.96 1.56
N CYS A 509 16.11 -11.54 1.15
CA CYS A 509 16.47 -12.91 1.50
C CYS A 509 16.79 -13.07 2.98
N ALA A 510 17.60 -12.16 3.54
CA ALA A 510 17.96 -12.18 4.95
C ALA A 510 16.72 -12.09 5.86
N ARG A 511 15.64 -11.48 5.37
CA ARG A 511 14.36 -11.34 6.08
C ARG A 511 13.38 -12.49 5.80
N GLY A 512 13.68 -13.43 4.88
CA GLY A 512 12.79 -14.52 4.47
C GLY A 512 11.68 -14.09 3.48
N LEU A 513 11.62 -12.82 3.10
CA LEU A 513 10.62 -12.28 2.18
C LEU A 513 10.75 -12.86 0.76
N LEU A 514 11.96 -13.26 0.36
CA LEU A 514 12.20 -14.02 -0.85
C LEU A 514 12.81 -15.38 -0.52
N GLU A 515 12.44 -16.40 -1.27
CA GLU A 515 13.14 -17.69 -1.26
C GLU A 515 14.43 -17.51 -2.07
N CYS A 516 15.44 -17.07 -1.37
CA CYS A 516 16.77 -17.13 -1.90
C CYS A 516 17.31 -18.50 -1.59
N GLU A 517 17.67 -19.25 -2.60
CA GLU A 517 18.63 -20.29 -2.36
C GLU A 517 19.81 -19.56 -1.68
N VAL A 518 19.82 -19.59 -0.34
CA VAL A 518 21.07 -19.43 0.36
C VAL A 518 21.90 -20.47 -0.35
N GLY A 519 22.85 -20.04 -1.16
CA GLY A 519 23.95 -20.90 -1.49
C GLY A 519 24.61 -21.23 -0.16
N ILE A 520 23.96 -22.10 0.61
CA ILE A 520 24.70 -23.08 1.36
C ILE A 520 25.42 -23.79 0.22
N GLY A 521 26.56 -23.20 -0.14
CA GLY A 521 27.61 -24.06 -0.55
C GLY A 521 27.57 -25.12 0.54
N GLU A 522 26.89 -26.25 0.25
CA GLU A 522 27.26 -27.44 0.95
C GLU A 522 28.78 -27.38 0.90
N ARG A 523 29.38 -27.01 2.03
CA ARG A 523 30.72 -27.43 2.33
C ARG A 523 30.60 -28.94 2.51
N SER A 524 30.22 -29.62 1.42
CA SER A 524 30.60 -30.98 1.24
C SER A 524 32.12 -30.87 1.23
N GLN A 525 32.71 -31.46 2.23
CA GLN A 525 34.15 -31.65 2.32
C GLN A 525 34.63 -32.16 0.97
N SER A 526 35.55 -31.41 0.30
CA SER A 526 36.15 -31.63 -0.99
C SER A 526 35.37 -31.06 -2.21
N HIS A 527 35.40 -29.73 -2.38
CA HIS A 527 35.05 -29.20 -3.69
C HIS A 527 36.22 -29.42 -4.66
N ALA A 528 35.98 -30.22 -5.67
CA ALA A 528 36.89 -30.39 -6.80
C ALA A 528 36.94 -29.14 -7.70
N PHE A 529 36.03 -28.15 -7.46
CA PHE A 529 35.94 -26.91 -8.22
C PHE A 529 35.25 -25.77 -7.45
N GLU A 530 35.48 -24.55 -7.87
CA GLU A 530 34.82 -23.31 -7.40
C GLU A 530 34.24 -22.57 -8.60
N VAL A 531 33.05 -21.99 -8.43
CA VAL A 531 32.39 -21.18 -9.44
C VAL A 531 32.40 -19.72 -8.99
N TYR A 532 33.04 -18.87 -9.76
CA TYR A 532 33.09 -17.44 -9.53
C TYR A 532 32.18 -16.75 -10.54
N ASN A 533 31.14 -16.14 -10.07
CA ASN A 533 30.27 -15.28 -10.86
C ASN A 533 30.90 -13.88 -10.89
N SER A 534 31.39 -13.44 -12.04
CA SER A 534 31.80 -12.03 -12.17
C SER A 534 30.53 -11.15 -12.22
N ALA A 535 30.57 -9.98 -11.62
CA ALA A 535 29.48 -8.99 -11.67
C ALA A 535 28.95 -8.74 -13.10
N GLY A 536 29.78 -8.99 -14.11
CA GLY A 536 29.40 -8.90 -15.51
C GLY A 536 28.60 -10.07 -16.07
N PHE A 537 28.41 -11.19 -15.38
CA PHE A 537 27.47 -12.23 -15.84
C PHE A 537 26.03 -11.72 -15.73
N SER A 538 25.72 -10.99 -14.70
CA SER A 538 24.43 -10.31 -14.51
C SER A 538 24.20 -9.17 -15.50
N SER A 539 25.24 -8.39 -15.83
CA SER A 539 25.16 -7.17 -16.67
C SER A 539 25.34 -7.37 -18.17
N GLY A 540 25.41 -8.61 -18.64
CA GLY A 540 25.46 -8.90 -20.09
C GLY A 540 26.84 -8.88 -20.75
N THR A 541 27.91 -8.49 -20.07
CA THR A 541 29.29 -8.45 -20.61
C THR A 541 30.28 -9.38 -19.92
N GLY A 542 29.82 -10.12 -18.90
CA GLY A 542 30.69 -10.85 -18.00
C GLY A 542 30.97 -12.30 -18.39
N GLU A 543 31.91 -12.86 -17.65
CA GLU A 543 32.35 -14.23 -17.79
C GLU A 543 32.11 -14.99 -16.48
N LEU A 544 31.53 -16.19 -16.60
CA LEU A 544 31.50 -17.15 -15.52
C LEU A 544 32.85 -17.85 -15.49
N ARG A 545 33.52 -17.80 -14.35
CA ARG A 545 34.83 -18.44 -14.15
C ARG A 545 34.67 -19.65 -13.25
N ILE A 546 35.05 -20.81 -13.74
CA ILE A 546 35.07 -22.06 -12.98
C ILE A 546 36.53 -22.44 -12.77
N VAL A 547 36.92 -22.66 -11.51
CA VAL A 547 38.27 -23.06 -11.11
C VAL A 547 38.23 -24.46 -10.54
N ALA A 548 39.04 -25.36 -11.07
CA ALA A 548 39.10 -26.75 -10.65
C ALA A 548 40.54 -27.25 -10.53
N LYS A 549 40.78 -28.17 -9.61
CA LYS A 549 42.06 -28.87 -9.48
C LYS A 549 42.21 -30.01 -10.45
N ASP A 550 41.11 -30.66 -10.78
CA ASP A 550 41.04 -31.84 -11.65
C ASP A 550 40.34 -31.51 -12.99
N ALA A 551 40.36 -32.48 -13.90
CA ALA A 551 39.64 -32.36 -15.16
C ALA A 551 38.13 -32.26 -14.92
N ILE A 552 37.51 -31.26 -15.57
CA ILE A 552 36.07 -31.02 -15.50
C ILE A 552 35.44 -30.89 -16.88
N THR A 553 34.17 -31.28 -16.94
CA THR A 553 33.28 -30.91 -18.04
C THR A 553 32.16 -30.06 -17.51
N VAL A 554 31.91 -28.95 -18.16
CA VAL A 554 30.91 -27.96 -17.78
C VAL A 554 29.90 -27.84 -18.91
N ASN A 555 28.63 -28.06 -18.58
CA ASN A 555 27.49 -27.89 -19.46
C ASN A 555 26.58 -26.79 -18.93
N LEU A 556 26.19 -25.87 -19.80
CA LEU A 556 25.23 -24.79 -19.45
C LEU A 556 23.93 -25.06 -20.20
N TYR A 557 22.82 -25.14 -19.46
CA TYR A 557 21.47 -25.33 -19.97
C TYR A 557 20.60 -24.11 -19.71
N ASN A 558 19.62 -23.87 -20.57
CA ASN A 558 18.53 -22.92 -20.27
C ASN A 558 17.48 -23.56 -19.34
N ALA A 559 16.49 -22.76 -18.91
CA ALA A 559 15.43 -23.19 -18.00
C ALA A 559 14.56 -24.36 -18.50
N VAL A 560 14.55 -24.62 -19.81
CA VAL A 560 13.83 -25.76 -20.42
C VAL A 560 14.72 -26.99 -20.67
N GLY A 561 15.95 -26.98 -20.15
CA GLY A 561 16.89 -28.09 -20.22
C GLY A 561 17.64 -28.22 -21.55
N GLN A 562 17.59 -27.22 -22.44
CA GLN A 562 18.35 -27.20 -23.68
C GLN A 562 19.81 -26.84 -23.40
N LEU A 563 20.74 -27.68 -23.87
CA LEU A 563 22.19 -27.43 -23.77
C LEU A 563 22.59 -26.23 -24.64
N LEU A 564 23.18 -25.23 -24.05
CA LEU A 564 23.64 -24.01 -24.71
C LEU A 564 25.15 -23.99 -24.93
N HIS A 565 25.92 -24.43 -23.93
CA HIS A 565 27.37 -24.53 -24.00
C HIS A 565 27.85 -25.81 -23.33
N SER A 566 28.90 -26.40 -23.89
CA SER A 566 29.65 -27.50 -23.30
C SER A 566 31.14 -27.22 -23.48
N LYS A 567 31.90 -27.27 -22.37
CA LYS A 567 33.35 -27.10 -22.37
C LYS A 567 33.99 -28.06 -21.38
N SER A 568 35.21 -28.55 -21.73
CA SER A 568 36.02 -29.37 -20.85
C SER A 568 37.39 -28.73 -20.63
N SER A 569 37.94 -28.94 -19.44
CA SER A 569 39.31 -28.52 -19.08
C SER A 569 40.00 -29.64 -18.33
N GLY A 570 41.30 -29.84 -18.59
CA GLY A 570 42.11 -30.84 -17.89
C GLY A 570 42.43 -30.45 -16.45
N SER A 571 42.63 -29.18 -16.14
CA SER A 571 42.74 -28.57 -14.81
C SER A 571 42.86 -27.06 -14.99
N GLY A 572 42.66 -26.30 -13.91
CA GLY A 572 42.82 -24.83 -13.88
C GLY A 572 41.51 -24.08 -14.04
N THR A 573 41.52 -23.00 -14.82
CA THR A 573 40.36 -22.12 -14.97
C THR A 573 39.65 -22.33 -16.31
N LEU A 574 38.32 -22.47 -16.26
CA LEU A 574 37.45 -22.49 -17.43
C LEU A 574 36.56 -21.23 -17.39
N GLN A 575 36.37 -20.59 -18.55
CA GLN A 575 35.56 -19.41 -18.70
C GLN A 575 34.43 -19.65 -19.70
N LEU A 576 33.20 -19.22 -19.31
CA LEU A 576 32.00 -19.19 -20.14
C LEU A 576 31.53 -17.75 -20.28
N SER A 577 31.38 -17.28 -21.53
CA SER A 577 30.88 -15.93 -21.80
C SER A 577 29.35 -15.88 -21.70
N SER A 578 28.85 -14.84 -21.05
CA SER A 578 27.41 -14.56 -20.99
C SER A 578 26.87 -13.69 -22.12
N ARG A 579 27.72 -13.24 -23.05
CA ARG A 579 27.37 -12.22 -24.06
C ARG A 579 26.18 -12.58 -24.97
N ASN A 580 25.98 -13.86 -25.22
CA ASN A 580 24.91 -14.36 -26.10
C ASN A 580 23.75 -15.01 -25.33
N LEU A 581 23.73 -14.87 -24.01
CA LEU A 581 22.65 -15.37 -23.19
C LEU A 581 21.61 -14.27 -22.98
N HIS A 582 20.34 -14.64 -23.03
CA HIS A 582 19.23 -13.74 -22.68
C HIS A 582 19.04 -13.66 -21.16
N THR A 583 18.33 -12.64 -20.69
CA THR A 583 17.87 -12.58 -19.30
C THR A 583 17.06 -13.84 -18.97
N GLY A 584 17.36 -14.49 -17.84
CA GLY A 584 16.66 -15.71 -17.44
C GLY A 584 17.50 -16.64 -16.56
N MET A 585 16.88 -17.76 -16.20
CA MET A 585 17.49 -18.82 -15.40
C MET A 585 18.26 -19.80 -16.28
N TYR A 586 19.44 -20.20 -15.78
CA TYR A 586 20.31 -21.19 -16.41
C TYR A 586 20.75 -22.23 -15.36
N LEU A 587 21.02 -23.44 -15.81
CA LEU A 587 21.59 -24.50 -14.99
C LEU A 587 23.00 -24.81 -15.52
N LEU A 588 23.98 -24.64 -14.63
CA LEU A 588 25.38 -24.99 -14.87
C LEU A 588 25.66 -26.37 -14.25
N GLU A 589 25.85 -27.35 -15.05
CA GLU A 589 26.28 -28.68 -14.63
C GLU A 589 27.80 -28.77 -14.71
N VAL A 590 28.43 -29.18 -13.61
CA VAL A 590 29.87 -29.42 -13.55
C VAL A 590 30.09 -30.90 -13.21
N THR A 591 30.76 -31.59 -14.09
CA THR A 591 31.11 -33.00 -13.93
C THR A 591 32.63 -33.13 -13.77
N THR A 592 33.05 -33.78 -12.69
CA THR A 592 34.42 -34.21 -12.43
C THR A 592 34.53 -35.70 -12.67
N LYS A 593 35.71 -36.29 -12.45
CA LYS A 593 35.90 -37.73 -12.54
C LYS A 593 35.02 -38.51 -11.55
N ASP A 594 34.79 -37.93 -10.37
CA ASP A 594 34.19 -38.62 -9.24
C ASP A 594 32.83 -38.02 -8.79
N SER A 595 32.40 -36.89 -9.37
CA SER A 595 31.18 -36.19 -8.98
C SER A 595 30.53 -35.43 -10.12
N ARG A 596 29.22 -35.22 -9.99
CA ARG A 596 28.42 -34.34 -10.87
C ARG A 596 27.61 -33.40 -9.97
N SER A 597 27.74 -32.10 -10.19
CA SER A 597 27.03 -31.07 -9.44
C SER A 597 26.34 -30.08 -10.38
N THR A 598 25.22 -29.52 -9.96
CA THR A 598 24.48 -28.54 -10.75
C THR A 598 24.39 -27.23 -9.95
N VAL A 599 24.71 -26.13 -10.59
CA VAL A 599 24.61 -24.77 -10.04
C VAL A 599 23.59 -23.99 -10.85
N LYS A 600 22.62 -23.37 -10.18
CA LYS A 600 21.63 -22.49 -10.79
C LYS A 600 22.23 -21.10 -10.94
N LEU A 601 22.08 -20.50 -12.11
CA LEU A 601 22.57 -19.17 -12.44
C LEU A 601 21.40 -18.31 -12.90
N LEU A 602 21.35 -17.09 -12.43
CA LEU A 602 20.40 -16.07 -12.90
C LEU A 602 21.16 -15.03 -13.73
N LYS A 603 20.66 -14.72 -14.91
CA LYS A 603 21.13 -13.62 -15.74
C LYS A 603 20.02 -12.57 -15.78
N HIS A 604 20.34 -11.39 -15.33
CA HIS A 604 19.45 -10.22 -15.30
C HIS A 604 19.54 -9.42 -16.60
#